data_6c86fca68237f03df85daa98137df746
#
_entry.id   6c86fca68237f03df85daa98137df746
#
_cell.length_a   1.000
_cell.length_b   1.000
_cell.length_c   1.000
_cell.angle_alpha   90.00
_cell.angle_beta   90.00
_cell.angle_gamma   90.00
#
_symmetry.space_group_name_H-M   'P 1'
#
loop_
_entity.id
_entity.type
_entity.pdbx_description
1 polymer ?
#
loop_
_entity_poly.entity_id
_entity_poly.type
_entity_poly.pdbx_seq_one_letter_code
_entity_poly.pdbx_strand_id
1 'polypeptide(L)'
;HHCAKELQALGRLSRNERKLPLAVVSTDTPEAAADIQAALQRFGLDKFDTWVFADAVPERLRYAIDPAWRGELPRSYLFDAAHRREAHSGMLGEAQIKAWLKRQRAGE
;
A
#
# COMPACT_ATOMS: atom_id res chain seq x y z
N HIS A 1 10.09 -0.12 -10.12
CA HIS A 1 10.88 1.09 -9.84
C HIS A 1 10.11 2.08 -8.98
N HIS A 2 8.93 2.49 -9.43
CA HIS A 2 8.11 3.44 -8.67
C HIS A 2 7.59 2.83 -7.38
N CYS A 3 7.27 1.54 -7.41
CA CYS A 3 6.83 0.82 -6.21
C CYS A 3 7.93 0.77 -5.15
N ALA A 4 9.18 0.56 -5.56
CA ALA A 4 10.30 0.52 -4.62
C ALA A 4 10.50 1.88 -3.93
N LYS A 5 10.36 2.98 -4.67
CA LYS A 5 10.47 4.31 -4.11
C LYS A 5 9.36 4.60 -3.11
N GLU A 6 8.14 4.17 -3.42
CA GLU A 6 7.02 4.35 -2.51
C GLU A 6 7.18 3.50 -1.25
N LEU A 7 7.63 2.26 -1.39
CA LEU A 7 7.91 1.40 -0.24
C LEU A 7 8.99 1.98 0.66
N GLN A 8 10.01 2.58 0.07
CA GLN A 8 11.06 3.25 0.82
C GLN A 8 10.50 4.44 1.60
N ALA A 9 9.63 5.23 0.98
CA ALA A 9 8.99 6.37 1.63
C ALA A 9 8.08 5.92 2.77
N LEU A 10 7.32 4.85 2.57
CA LEU A 10 6.47 4.26 3.61
C LEU A 10 7.30 3.72 4.76
N GLY A 11 8.45 3.12 4.47
CA GLY A 11 9.37 2.65 5.50
C GLY A 11 9.88 3.80 6.37
N ARG A 12 10.25 4.92 5.76
CA ARG A 12 10.66 6.11 6.50
C ARG A 12 9.52 6.66 7.36
N LEU A 13 8.34 6.74 6.78
CA LEU A 13 7.16 7.24 7.48
C LEU A 13 6.81 6.36 8.67
N SER A 14 6.91 5.04 8.52
CA SER A 14 6.57 4.09 9.57
C SER A 14 7.49 4.19 10.80
N ARG A 15 8.70 4.68 10.62
CA ARG A 15 9.62 4.90 11.74
C ARG A 15 9.20 6.09 12.60
N ASN A 16 8.51 7.06 11.99
CA ASN A 16 8.02 8.25 12.68
C ASN A 16 6.58 8.11 13.17
N GLU A 17 5.80 7.26 12.50
CA GLU A 17 4.40 7.01 12.80
C GLU A 17 4.24 5.56 13.26
N ARG A 18 4.42 5.33 14.56
CA ARG A 18 4.44 3.98 15.14
C ARG A 18 3.14 3.21 14.97
N LYS A 19 2.02 3.91 14.87
CA LYS A 19 0.69 3.32 14.75
C LYS A 19 0.10 3.49 13.36
N LEU A 20 0.96 3.59 12.35
CA LEU A 20 0.50 3.70 10.96
C LEU A 20 -0.33 2.46 10.60
N PRO A 21 -1.64 2.60 10.31
CA PRO A 21 -2.47 1.45 9.91
C PRO A 21 -2.26 1.19 8.42
N LEU A 22 -1.33 0.29 8.12
CA LEU A 22 -0.91 0.00 6.76
C LEU A 22 -1.06 -1.48 6.45
N ALA A 23 -1.59 -1.79 5.27
CA ALA A 23 -1.55 -3.12 4.69
C ALA A 23 -0.92 -3.02 3.30
N VAL A 24 -0.06 -3.97 2.98
CA VAL A 24 0.64 -4.02 1.70
C VAL A 24 0.16 -5.24 0.92
N VAL A 25 -0.27 -5.02 -0.32
CA VAL A 25 -0.74 -6.10 -1.19
C VAL A 25 0.14 -6.14 -2.43
N SER A 26 0.76 -7.29 -2.67
CA SER A 26 1.53 -7.52 -3.88
C SER A 26 0.66 -8.15 -4.95
N THR A 27 0.76 -7.64 -6.16
CA THR A 27 0.06 -8.21 -7.33
C THR A 27 0.91 -9.25 -8.05
N ASP A 28 2.10 -9.56 -7.54
CA ASP A 28 2.94 -10.62 -8.08
C ASP A 28 2.35 -12.00 -7.77
N THR A 29 2.91 -13.02 -8.38
CA THR A 29 2.47 -14.39 -8.15
C THR A 29 2.98 -14.91 -6.80
N PRO A 30 2.35 -15.95 -6.22
CA PRO A 30 2.82 -16.54 -4.96
C PRO A 30 4.27 -17.05 -5.01
N GLU A 31 4.76 -17.40 -6.19
CA GLU A 31 6.14 -17.84 -6.37
C GLU A 31 7.15 -16.75 -6.02
N ALA A 32 6.74 -15.49 -6.08
CA ALA A 32 7.60 -14.34 -5.73
C ALA A 32 7.58 -14.03 -4.24
N ALA A 33 6.89 -14.81 -3.41
CA ALA A 33 6.68 -14.49 -2.00
C ALA A 33 7.98 -14.25 -1.22
N ALA A 34 9.01 -15.06 -1.47
CA ALA A 34 10.29 -14.91 -0.77
C ALA A 34 10.98 -13.58 -1.13
N ASP A 35 10.94 -13.19 -2.40
CA ASP A 35 11.52 -11.93 -2.86
C ASP A 35 10.75 -10.74 -2.31
N ILE A 36 9.44 -10.85 -2.26
CA ILE A 36 8.56 -9.82 -1.68
C ILE A 36 8.88 -9.63 -0.21
N GLN A 37 9.01 -10.73 0.53
CA GLN A 37 9.31 -10.69 1.96
C GLN A 37 10.66 -10.04 2.21
N ALA A 38 11.67 -10.37 1.41
CA ALA A 38 13.00 -9.78 1.52
C ALA A 38 12.97 -8.27 1.26
N ALA A 39 12.19 -7.83 0.27
CA ALA A 39 12.03 -6.42 -0.04
C ALA A 39 11.35 -5.67 1.09
N LEU A 40 10.30 -6.25 1.66
CA LEU A 40 9.58 -5.63 2.78
C LEU A 40 10.46 -5.50 4.01
N GLN A 41 11.28 -6.53 4.30
CA GLN A 41 12.23 -6.48 5.40
C GLN A 41 13.26 -5.36 5.19
N ARG A 42 13.75 -5.22 3.97
CA ARG A 42 14.75 -4.20 3.63
C ARG A 42 14.21 -2.79 3.89
N PHE A 43 12.92 -2.56 3.65
CA PHE A 43 12.29 -1.25 3.85
C PHE A 43 11.64 -1.10 5.22
N GLY A 44 11.75 -2.11 6.09
CA GLY A 44 11.17 -2.05 7.44
C GLY A 44 9.65 -2.15 7.47
N LEU A 45 9.06 -2.78 6.45
CA LEU A 45 7.61 -2.90 6.31
C LEU A 45 7.09 -4.30 6.64
N ASP A 46 7.95 -5.22 7.04
CA ASP A 46 7.58 -6.60 7.34
C ASP A 46 6.70 -6.74 8.59
N LYS A 47 6.63 -5.70 9.40
CA LYS A 47 5.77 -5.67 10.60
C LYS A 47 4.31 -5.38 10.30
N PHE A 48 3.99 -4.96 9.08
CA PHE A 48 2.63 -4.66 8.67
C PHE A 48 1.98 -5.87 8.01
N ASP A 49 0.64 -5.87 7.94
CA ASP A 49 -0.10 -6.91 7.22
C ASP A 49 0.29 -6.89 5.75
N THR A 50 0.69 -8.03 5.24
CA THR A 50 1.12 -8.16 3.85
C THR A 50 0.38 -9.32 3.19
N TRP A 51 -0.01 -9.12 1.95
CA TRP A 51 -0.81 -10.06 1.17
C TRP A 51 -0.23 -10.21 -0.22
N VAL A 52 -0.41 -11.37 -0.81
CA VAL A 52 0.00 -11.64 -2.19
C VAL A 52 -1.22 -12.17 -2.93
N PHE A 53 -1.41 -11.72 -4.18
CA PHE A 53 -2.47 -12.27 -5.02
C PHE A 53 -2.28 -13.78 -5.20
N ALA A 54 -3.33 -14.55 -4.95
CA ALA A 54 -3.31 -16.01 -5.03
C ALA A 54 -4.13 -16.54 -6.20
N ASP A 55 -4.74 -15.68 -7.01
CA ASP A 55 -5.55 -16.10 -8.15
C ASP A 55 -4.66 -16.25 -9.38
N ALA A 56 -4.92 -17.31 -10.18
CA ALA A 56 -4.24 -17.51 -11.45
C ALA A 56 -4.58 -16.42 -12.46
N VAL A 57 -5.70 -15.71 -12.26
CA VAL A 57 -6.13 -14.59 -13.11
C VAL A 57 -6.17 -13.33 -12.25
N PRO A 58 -5.04 -12.57 -12.17
CA PRO A 58 -4.96 -11.39 -11.29
C PRO A 58 -6.02 -10.33 -11.59
N GLU A 59 -6.50 -10.27 -12.83
CA GLU A 59 -7.53 -9.32 -13.25
C GLU A 59 -8.82 -9.46 -12.43
N ARG A 60 -9.16 -10.67 -12.00
CA ARG A 60 -10.34 -10.90 -11.17
C ARG A 60 -10.20 -10.24 -9.81
N LEU A 61 -9.02 -10.34 -9.21
CA LEU A 61 -8.76 -9.74 -7.90
C LEU A 61 -8.74 -8.23 -8.00
N ARG A 62 -8.12 -7.68 -9.06
CA ARG A 62 -8.12 -6.24 -9.28
C ARG A 62 -9.54 -5.70 -9.45
N TYR A 63 -10.37 -6.39 -10.24
CA TYR A 63 -11.75 -5.99 -10.45
C TYR A 63 -12.56 -6.06 -9.15
N ALA A 64 -12.31 -7.09 -8.34
CA ALA A 64 -13.00 -7.25 -7.05
C ALA A 64 -12.64 -6.14 -6.07
N ILE A 65 -11.39 -5.67 -6.10
CA ILE A 65 -10.94 -4.57 -5.25
C ILE A 65 -11.52 -3.24 -5.75
N ASP A 66 -11.38 -2.99 -7.05
CA ASP A 66 -11.81 -1.73 -7.64
C ASP A 66 -11.96 -1.88 -9.15
N PRO A 67 -13.21 -1.90 -9.67
CA PRO A 67 -13.43 -2.01 -11.12
C PRO A 67 -12.81 -0.87 -11.94
N ALA A 68 -12.57 0.28 -11.33
CA ALA A 68 -11.93 1.42 -12.01
C ALA A 68 -10.41 1.31 -12.11
N TRP A 69 -9.82 0.38 -11.38
CA TRP A 69 -8.37 0.17 -11.39
C TRP A 69 -7.98 -0.68 -12.60
N ARG A 70 -7.12 -0.14 -13.45
CA ARG A 70 -6.68 -0.80 -14.69
C ARG A 70 -5.34 -1.50 -14.57
N GLY A 71 -4.87 -1.72 -13.35
CA GLY A 71 -3.63 -2.44 -13.09
C GLY A 71 -2.39 -1.55 -13.01
N GLU A 72 -2.54 -0.23 -13.08
CA GLU A 72 -1.41 0.68 -12.92
C GLU A 72 -0.84 0.57 -11.49
N LEU A 73 0.49 0.61 -11.38
CA LEU A 73 1.22 0.47 -10.12
C LEU A 73 2.21 1.62 -9.95
N PRO A 74 2.45 2.07 -8.74
CA PRO A 74 1.76 1.68 -7.51
C PRO A 74 0.33 2.20 -7.46
N ARG A 75 -0.51 1.53 -6.70
CA ARG A 75 -1.91 1.93 -6.50
C ARG A 75 -2.17 1.97 -4.99
N SER A 76 -2.67 3.08 -4.50
CA SER A 76 -2.90 3.29 -3.08
C SER A 76 -4.36 3.61 -2.79
N TYR A 77 -4.85 3.14 -1.65
CA TYR A 77 -6.18 3.45 -1.16
C TYR A 77 -6.06 3.98 0.26
N LEU A 78 -6.67 5.11 0.50
CA LEU A 78 -6.70 5.75 1.81
C LEU A 78 -8.12 5.67 2.34
N PHE A 79 -8.28 5.03 3.50
CA PHE A 79 -9.60 4.83 4.13
C PHE A 79 -9.70 5.70 5.37
N ASP A 80 -10.77 6.51 5.47
CA ASP A 80 -11.02 7.28 6.66
C ASP A 80 -11.79 6.46 7.71
N ALA A 81 -12.10 7.06 8.85
CA ALA A 81 -12.81 6.38 9.94
C ALA A 81 -14.22 5.95 9.56
N ALA A 82 -14.81 6.55 8.55
CA ALA A 82 -16.13 6.19 8.02
C ALA A 82 -16.03 5.16 6.89
N HIS A 83 -14.84 4.61 6.65
CA HIS A 83 -14.54 3.65 5.58
C HIS A 83 -14.72 4.22 4.17
N ARG A 84 -14.69 5.54 4.03
CA ARG A 84 -14.69 6.17 2.71
C ARG A 84 -13.30 6.02 2.11
N ARG A 85 -13.27 5.71 0.83
CA ARG A 85 -12.05 5.33 0.12
C ARG A 85 -11.63 6.42 -0.86
N GLU A 86 -10.35 6.79 -0.78
CA GLU A 86 -9.72 7.69 -1.74
C GLU A 86 -8.64 6.89 -2.47
N ALA A 87 -8.74 6.81 -3.79
CA ALA A 87 -7.82 6.02 -4.61
C ALA A 87 -6.78 6.93 -5.27
N HIS A 88 -5.56 6.42 -5.39
CA HIS A 88 -4.47 7.15 -6.03
C HIS A 88 -3.61 6.19 -6.85
N SER A 89 -3.46 6.49 -8.14
CA SER A 89 -2.54 5.76 -9.02
C SER A 89 -1.25 6.55 -9.17
N GLY A 90 -0.13 5.84 -9.19
CA GLY A 90 1.19 6.45 -9.21
C GLY A 90 1.73 6.65 -7.80
N MET A 91 2.97 7.12 -7.71
CA MET A 91 3.65 7.27 -6.44
C MET A 91 2.95 8.27 -5.53
N LEU A 92 2.64 7.83 -4.31
CA LEU A 92 2.08 8.67 -3.27
C LEU A 92 3.22 9.06 -2.33
N GLY A 93 3.57 10.34 -2.30
CA GLY A 93 4.71 10.82 -1.54
C GLY A 93 4.47 10.88 -0.05
N GLU A 94 5.56 10.86 0.71
CA GLU A 94 5.52 10.91 2.16
C GLU A 94 4.76 12.13 2.68
N ALA A 95 4.99 13.29 2.07
CA ALA A 95 4.31 14.52 2.48
C ALA A 95 2.79 14.45 2.27
N GLN A 96 2.35 13.80 1.19
CA GLN A 96 0.93 13.62 0.91
C GLN A 96 0.27 12.71 1.95
N ILE A 97 0.95 11.64 2.33
CA ILE A 97 0.45 10.71 3.34
C ILE A 97 0.37 11.40 4.70
N LYS A 98 1.42 12.14 5.07
CA LYS A 98 1.43 12.90 6.32
C LYS A 98 0.31 13.92 6.38
N ALA A 99 0.07 14.64 5.28
CA ALA A 99 -1.01 15.63 5.22
C ALA A 99 -2.37 14.97 5.39
N TRP A 100 -2.57 13.81 4.76
CA TRP A 100 -3.81 13.05 4.89
C TRP A 100 -4.02 12.56 6.33
N LEU A 101 -2.99 12.01 6.95
CA LEU A 101 -3.04 11.55 8.34
C LEU A 101 -3.39 12.69 9.29
N LYS A 102 -2.81 13.87 9.07
CA LYS A 102 -3.08 15.05 9.88
C LYS A 102 -4.55 15.46 9.78
N ARG A 103 -5.12 15.42 8.57
CA ARG A 103 -6.56 15.71 8.38
C ARG A 103 -7.45 14.73 9.12
N GLN A 104 -7.07 13.44 9.16
CA GLN A 104 -7.85 12.44 9.86
C GLN A 104 -7.84 12.69 11.37
N ARG A 105 -6.69 13.05 11.93
CA ARG A 105 -6.59 13.37 13.36
C ARG A 105 -7.38 14.62 13.73
N ALA A 106 -7.37 15.63 12.84
CA ALA A 106 -8.13 16.86 13.07
C ALA A 106 -9.64 16.62 13.03
N GLY A 107 -10.10 15.60 12.31
CA GLY A 107 -11.50 15.23 12.23
C GLY A 107 -12.02 14.39 13.41
N GLU A 108 -11.13 13.99 14.30
CA GLU A 108 -11.48 13.22 15.50
C GLU A 108 -11.99 14.16 16.65
#